data_7893f14090f62b819f73e84a106cd65b
#
_entry.id   7893f14090f62b819f73e84a106cd65b
#
_cell.length_a   1.000
_cell.length_b   1.000
_cell.length_c   1.000
_cell.angle_alpha   90.00
_cell.angle_beta   90.00
_cell.angle_gamma   90.00
#
_symmetry.space_group_name_H-M   'P 1'
#
loop_
_entity.id
_entity.type
_entity.pdbx_description
1 polymer ?
#
loop_
_entity_poly.entity_id
_entity_poly.type
_entity_poly.pdbx_seq_one_letter_code
_entity_poly.pdbx_strand_id
1 'polypeptide(L)'
;MMKTPVCFLFACLLFLFQAFGQEKTELPQGRGKQVAVFVALCDNEHQGIAPVPERIGNGNAPANNLYWGCSDALPKVMRASKDWGRPVHYADYRSKKPCVLDTVVCTRADGAATLYAYAYRGDAMVQCLRDFEAALAGGMYDLVAFIGHNGLMDEDLPELPPCNGGTDAIVLCCMSDEWFSSRIRNLGCRPVLMTQQFMYPAGKVLTETLSVWLKTPHNSKAIRAAAAKAYAANQGISVKAAFGVFVAPTE
;
A
#
# COMPACT_ATOMS: atom_id res chain seq x y z
N MET A 1 22.04 17.22 69.29
CA MET A 1 20.97 16.32 68.78
C MET A 1 20.73 16.72 67.31
N MET A 2 21.29 15.93 66.41
CA MET A 2 21.24 16.18 64.97
C MET A 2 19.94 15.55 64.43
N LYS A 3 19.13 16.30 63.71
CA LYS A 3 18.01 15.80 62.91
C LYS A 3 18.44 15.80 61.45
N THR A 4 18.68 14.64 60.91
CA THR A 4 18.93 14.36 59.50
C THR A 4 17.65 14.57 58.63
N PRO A 5 17.70 15.18 57.46
CA PRO A 5 16.58 15.27 56.57
C PRO A 5 16.54 14.04 55.64
N VAL A 6 15.54 13.21 55.84
CA VAL A 6 15.14 12.15 54.86
C VAL A 6 14.12 12.76 53.95
N CYS A 7 14.51 13.40 52.87
CA CYS A 7 13.55 13.93 51.89
C CYS A 7 14.15 14.22 50.50
N PHE A 8 15.09 13.41 50.00
CA PHE A 8 15.64 13.64 48.64
C PHE A 8 15.69 12.40 47.71
N LEU A 9 15.09 11.29 48.13
CA LEU A 9 15.17 10.07 47.33
C LEU A 9 13.88 9.68 46.60
N PHE A 10 12.80 10.44 46.76
CA PHE A 10 11.49 10.10 46.10
C PHE A 10 11.22 10.86 44.81
N ALA A 11 11.99 11.92 44.51
CA ALA A 11 11.77 12.72 43.28
C ALA A 11 12.44 12.15 42.03
N CYS A 12 13.46 11.30 42.17
CA CYS A 12 14.16 10.71 40.99
C CYS A 12 13.51 9.46 40.40
N LEU A 13 12.61 8.79 41.12
CA LEU A 13 11.95 7.60 40.59
C LEU A 13 10.71 7.90 39.70
N LEU A 14 10.17 9.11 39.80
CA LEU A 14 8.99 9.51 38.97
C LEU A 14 9.39 10.00 37.56
N PHE A 15 10.66 10.31 37.32
CA PHE A 15 11.12 10.73 35.98
C PHE A 15 11.54 9.58 35.05
N LEU A 16 11.69 8.35 35.57
CA LEU A 16 12.10 7.20 34.77
C LEU A 16 10.92 6.41 34.18
N PHE A 17 9.66 6.70 34.55
CA PHE A 17 8.48 6.03 34.02
C PHE A 17 7.78 6.76 32.86
N GLN A 18 8.23 7.94 32.45
CA GLN A 18 7.65 8.69 31.33
C GLN A 18 8.33 8.45 29.98
N ALA A 19 9.33 7.58 29.89
CA ALA A 19 10.02 7.28 28.63
C ALA A 19 9.51 6.01 27.92
N PHE A 20 8.47 5.34 28.43
CA PHE A 20 7.87 4.18 27.79
C PHE A 20 6.50 4.55 27.24
N GLY A 21 6.41 4.69 25.89
CA GLY A 21 5.16 4.56 25.15
C GLY A 21 4.42 5.85 24.87
N GLN A 22 5.02 6.81 24.17
CA GLN A 22 4.20 7.62 23.25
C GLN A 22 3.80 6.69 22.10
N GLU A 23 2.58 6.15 22.16
CA GLU A 23 1.95 5.46 21.05
C GLU A 23 2.01 6.39 19.83
N LYS A 24 2.68 5.95 18.77
CA LYS A 24 2.75 6.68 17.51
C LYS A 24 1.40 6.58 16.80
N THR A 25 0.41 7.32 17.28
CA THR A 25 -0.96 7.35 16.72
C THR A 25 -1.08 8.19 15.46
N GLU A 26 -0.06 8.99 15.15
CA GLU A 26 0.00 9.81 13.95
C GLU A 26 1.12 9.34 13.02
N LEU A 27 0.79 9.26 11.71
CA LEU A 27 1.78 8.94 10.70
C LEU A 27 2.69 10.15 10.51
N PRO A 28 4.01 9.94 10.30
CA PRO A 28 4.93 11.03 10.07
C PRO A 28 4.61 11.75 8.76
N GLN A 29 4.80 13.06 8.74
CA GLN A 29 4.79 13.79 7.47
C GLN A 29 5.97 13.34 6.61
N GLY A 30 5.68 12.88 5.39
CA GLY A 30 6.68 12.36 4.47
C GLY A 30 7.51 13.43 3.77
N ARG A 31 8.61 13.00 3.16
CA ARG A 31 9.44 13.80 2.27
C ARG A 31 9.14 13.45 0.81
N GLY A 32 9.34 14.41 -0.09
CA GLY A 32 9.16 14.21 -1.53
C GLY A 32 7.71 13.93 -1.90
N LYS A 33 7.52 13.15 -2.95
CA LYS A 33 6.20 12.71 -3.42
C LYS A 33 5.52 11.80 -2.40
N GLN A 34 4.23 12.02 -2.17
CA GLN A 34 3.43 11.24 -1.24
C GLN A 34 2.71 10.12 -1.99
N VAL A 35 2.95 8.88 -1.59
CA VAL A 35 2.34 7.69 -2.22
C VAL A 35 1.55 6.92 -1.18
N ALA A 36 0.26 6.69 -1.42
CA ALA A 36 -0.55 5.79 -0.60
C ALA A 36 -0.73 4.43 -1.30
N VAL A 37 -0.71 3.35 -0.53
CA VAL A 37 -0.94 1.98 -1.03
C VAL A 37 -1.98 1.28 -0.17
N PHE A 38 -3.04 0.83 -0.78
CA PHE A 38 -4.15 0.12 -0.15
C PHE A 38 -4.06 -1.36 -0.48
N VAL A 39 -4.10 -2.21 0.54
CA VAL A 39 -4.02 -3.67 0.41
C VAL A 39 -5.09 -4.30 1.27
N ALA A 40 -6.12 -4.89 0.69
CA ALA A 40 -6.96 -5.83 1.39
C ALA A 40 -6.22 -7.18 1.46
N LEU A 41 -5.99 -7.70 2.67
CA LEU A 41 -5.27 -8.95 2.87
C LEU A 41 -5.97 -10.11 2.15
N CYS A 42 -5.18 -11.01 1.56
CA CYS A 42 -5.69 -12.23 0.95
C CYS A 42 -6.53 -13.02 1.95
N ASP A 43 -7.76 -13.36 1.57
CA ASP A 43 -8.72 -14.02 2.45
C ASP A 43 -9.49 -15.11 1.71
N ASN A 44 -9.25 -16.37 2.09
CA ASN A 44 -9.89 -17.53 1.48
C ASN A 44 -11.41 -17.60 1.76
N GLU A 45 -11.90 -16.93 2.81
CA GLU A 45 -13.28 -17.02 3.26
C GLU A 45 -14.17 -15.91 2.67
N HIS A 46 -13.59 -14.74 2.42
CA HIS A 46 -14.35 -13.52 2.12
C HIS A 46 -14.03 -12.91 0.74
N GLN A 47 -13.19 -13.55 -0.06
CA GLN A 47 -12.82 -13.06 -1.39
C GLN A 47 -13.00 -14.16 -2.44
N GLY A 48 -13.44 -13.79 -3.65
CA GLY A 48 -13.66 -14.70 -4.79
C GLY A 48 -12.37 -15.23 -5.43
N ILE A 49 -11.33 -15.50 -4.62
CA ILE A 49 -10.04 -16.02 -5.07
C ILE A 49 -10.02 -17.55 -5.13
N ALA A 50 -9.13 -18.11 -5.96
CA ALA A 50 -8.77 -19.51 -5.81
C ALA A 50 -8.10 -19.70 -4.44
N PRO A 51 -8.56 -20.64 -3.59
CA PRO A 51 -8.04 -20.83 -2.26
C PRO A 51 -6.53 -21.10 -2.26
N VAL A 52 -5.80 -20.37 -1.41
CA VAL A 52 -4.38 -20.58 -1.15
C VAL A 52 -4.19 -21.32 0.19
N PRO A 53 -2.99 -21.82 0.51
CA PRO A 53 -2.77 -22.42 1.84
C PRO A 53 -3.24 -21.49 2.97
N GLU A 54 -3.97 -22.03 3.95
CA GLU A 54 -4.62 -21.31 5.04
C GLU A 54 -3.71 -20.27 5.72
N ARG A 55 -2.45 -20.63 5.96
CA ARG A 55 -1.47 -19.73 6.60
C ARG A 55 -1.27 -18.40 5.87
N ILE A 56 -1.38 -18.38 4.53
CA ILE A 56 -1.18 -17.17 3.71
C ILE A 56 -2.50 -16.56 3.22
N GLY A 57 -3.59 -17.31 3.31
CA GLY A 57 -4.95 -16.90 2.93
C GLY A 57 -5.82 -16.48 4.12
N ASN A 58 -5.21 -16.18 5.27
CA ASN A 58 -5.92 -15.67 6.44
C ASN A 58 -5.94 -14.14 6.43
N GLY A 59 -7.09 -13.55 6.14
CA GLY A 59 -7.31 -12.11 6.07
C GLY A 59 -7.13 -11.34 7.38
N ASN A 60 -6.95 -12.05 8.51
CA ASN A 60 -6.71 -11.47 9.82
C ASN A 60 -5.24 -11.53 10.28
N ALA A 61 -4.35 -12.13 9.49
CA ALA A 61 -2.97 -12.42 9.88
C ALA A 61 -1.93 -11.73 8.95
N PRO A 62 -1.69 -10.42 9.06
CA PRO A 62 -0.82 -9.67 8.14
C PRO A 62 0.60 -10.24 8.08
N ALA A 63 1.16 -10.74 9.18
CA ALA A 63 2.54 -11.22 9.25
C ALA A 63 2.86 -12.37 8.30
N ASN A 64 1.87 -13.20 7.94
CA ASN A 64 2.03 -14.35 7.05
C ASN A 64 1.25 -14.21 5.74
N ASN A 65 0.41 -13.19 5.62
CA ASN A 65 -0.51 -13.04 4.50
C ASN A 65 0.20 -12.93 3.14
N LEU A 66 -0.44 -13.50 2.10
CA LEU A 66 0.09 -13.54 0.74
C LEU A 66 0.46 -12.14 0.22
N TYR A 67 -0.40 -11.14 0.46
CA TYR A 67 -0.23 -9.78 -0.08
C TYR A 67 0.57 -8.86 0.85
N TRP A 68 0.92 -9.31 2.09
CA TRP A 68 1.60 -8.44 3.05
C TRP A 68 2.84 -9.06 3.70
N GLY A 69 2.75 -10.30 4.15
CA GLY A 69 3.78 -10.97 4.95
C GLY A 69 4.74 -11.86 4.16
N CYS A 70 4.37 -12.30 2.96
CA CYS A 70 5.21 -13.15 2.11
C CYS A 70 6.42 -12.37 1.55
N SER A 71 7.43 -13.10 1.07
CA SER A 71 8.74 -12.56 0.66
C SER A 71 8.66 -11.54 -0.48
N ASP A 72 7.68 -11.68 -1.36
CA ASP A 72 7.43 -10.81 -2.51
C ASP A 72 6.33 -9.77 -2.29
N ALA A 73 5.73 -9.75 -1.10
CA ALA A 73 4.81 -8.70 -0.69
C ALA A 73 5.54 -7.37 -0.46
N LEU A 74 4.82 -6.25 -0.61
CA LEU A 74 5.38 -4.89 -0.64
C LEU A 74 6.32 -4.57 0.55
N PRO A 75 5.97 -4.81 1.84
CA PRO A 75 6.85 -4.46 2.96
C PRO A 75 8.18 -5.23 2.94
N LYS A 76 8.16 -6.49 2.48
CA LYS A 76 9.37 -7.33 2.40
C LYS A 76 10.26 -6.90 1.25
N VAL A 77 9.66 -6.60 0.09
CA VAL A 77 10.38 -6.09 -1.09
C VAL A 77 11.04 -4.75 -0.77
N MET A 78 10.35 -3.83 -0.10
CA MET A 78 10.94 -2.55 0.31
C MET A 78 12.11 -2.74 1.27
N ARG A 79 11.98 -3.63 2.26
CA ARG A 79 13.06 -3.95 3.21
C ARG A 79 14.31 -4.50 2.51
N ALA A 80 14.14 -5.26 1.43
CA ALA A 80 15.24 -5.83 0.65
C ALA A 80 15.81 -4.87 -0.41
N SER A 81 15.14 -3.75 -0.67
CA SER A 81 15.53 -2.78 -1.68
C SER A 81 16.65 -1.87 -1.18
N LYS A 82 17.57 -1.50 -2.09
CA LYS A 82 18.57 -0.45 -1.83
C LYS A 82 18.01 0.96 -2.02
N ASP A 83 16.93 1.09 -2.78
CA ASP A 83 16.31 2.38 -3.13
C ASP A 83 15.33 2.86 -2.06
N TRP A 84 14.82 1.97 -1.23
CA TRP A 84 13.91 2.28 -0.14
C TRP A 84 14.62 2.14 1.21
N GLY A 85 14.28 3.01 2.15
CA GLY A 85 14.71 2.90 3.54
C GLY A 85 14.06 1.70 4.24
N ARG A 86 14.38 1.51 5.50
CA ARG A 86 13.76 0.45 6.31
C ARG A 86 12.28 0.78 6.56
N PRO A 87 11.33 -0.08 6.19
CA PRO A 87 9.92 0.10 6.52
C PRO A 87 9.70 0.17 8.04
N VAL A 88 8.92 1.16 8.48
CA VAL A 88 8.52 1.34 9.88
C VAL A 88 7.05 0.97 10.01
N HIS A 89 6.72 0.07 10.93
CA HIS A 89 5.36 -0.38 11.21
C HIS A 89 4.69 0.49 12.25
N TYR A 90 3.42 0.81 12.04
CA TYR A 90 2.56 1.65 12.89
C TYR A 90 1.28 0.87 13.25
N ALA A 91 1.43 -0.23 13.97
CA ALA A 91 0.31 -1.10 14.35
C ALA A 91 -0.80 -0.36 15.13
N ASP A 92 -0.43 0.68 15.90
CA ASP A 92 -1.36 1.46 16.73
C ASP A 92 -2.26 2.41 15.93
N TYR A 93 -2.02 2.56 14.62
CA TYR A 93 -2.93 3.28 13.72
C TYR A 93 -4.33 2.66 13.65
N ARG A 94 -4.48 1.40 14.08
CA ARG A 94 -5.76 0.69 14.25
C ARG A 94 -6.78 1.44 15.11
N SER A 95 -6.33 2.25 16.07
CA SER A 95 -7.25 3.05 16.90
C SER A 95 -8.08 4.04 16.07
N LYS A 96 -7.55 4.51 14.93
CA LYS A 96 -8.25 5.42 14.00
C LYS A 96 -9.05 4.71 12.92
N LYS A 97 -8.61 3.51 12.50
CA LYS A 97 -9.24 2.67 11.46
C LYS A 97 -9.20 1.19 11.88
N PRO A 98 -10.20 0.68 12.58
CA PRO A 98 -10.19 -0.69 13.15
C PRO A 98 -10.03 -1.82 12.11
N CYS A 99 -10.38 -1.56 10.84
CA CYS A 99 -10.21 -2.51 9.73
C CYS A 99 -8.77 -2.55 9.18
N VAL A 100 -7.89 -1.59 9.54
CA VAL A 100 -6.48 -1.56 9.16
C VAL A 100 -5.67 -2.29 10.22
N LEU A 101 -5.10 -3.44 9.87
CA LEU A 101 -4.37 -4.31 10.80
C LEU A 101 -2.91 -3.93 10.96
N ASP A 102 -2.32 -3.33 9.93
CA ASP A 102 -0.94 -2.84 9.94
C ASP A 102 -0.81 -1.65 9.00
N THR A 103 0.08 -0.73 9.34
CA THR A 103 0.44 0.39 8.48
C THR A 103 1.95 0.49 8.41
N VAL A 104 2.47 0.61 7.20
CA VAL A 104 3.91 0.74 6.96
C VAL A 104 4.20 2.09 6.33
N VAL A 105 5.17 2.80 6.89
CA VAL A 105 5.73 4.02 6.28
C VAL A 105 7.17 3.76 5.87
N CYS A 106 7.51 4.14 4.65
CA CYS A 106 8.83 3.95 4.10
C CYS A 106 9.22 5.13 3.18
N THR A 107 10.34 5.76 3.46
CA THR A 107 10.88 6.84 2.63
C THR A 107 11.98 6.30 1.72
N ARG A 108 12.03 6.73 0.48
CA ARG A 108 13.14 6.43 -0.43
C ARG A 108 14.46 6.95 0.14
N ALA A 109 15.54 6.22 -0.13
CA ALA A 109 16.88 6.58 0.35
C ALA A 109 17.35 7.97 -0.14
N ASP A 110 16.91 8.37 -1.33
CA ASP A 110 17.18 9.69 -1.92
C ASP A 110 16.20 10.80 -1.47
N GLY A 111 15.21 10.47 -0.64
CA GLY A 111 14.17 11.40 -0.18
C GLY A 111 13.12 11.79 -1.23
N ALA A 112 13.16 11.20 -2.44
CA ALA A 112 12.27 11.58 -3.52
C ALA A 112 10.79 11.22 -3.30
N ALA A 113 10.51 10.25 -2.42
CA ALA A 113 9.14 9.85 -2.09
C ALA A 113 9.04 9.25 -0.69
N THR A 114 7.85 9.39 -0.09
CA THR A 114 7.42 8.63 1.09
C THR A 114 6.17 7.85 0.75
N LEU A 115 6.18 6.57 1.10
CA LEU A 115 5.10 5.63 0.85
C LEU A 115 4.44 5.22 2.16
N TYR A 116 3.11 5.27 2.18
CA TYR A 116 2.22 4.84 3.25
C TYR A 116 1.42 3.65 2.75
N ALA A 117 1.65 2.47 3.29
CA ALA A 117 0.90 1.28 2.90
C ALA A 117 0.01 0.82 4.06
N TYR A 118 -1.23 0.49 3.74
CA TYR A 118 -2.27 0.11 4.68
C TYR A 118 -2.74 -1.30 4.40
N ALA A 119 -2.60 -2.21 5.39
CA ALA A 119 -3.11 -3.57 5.34
C ALA A 119 -4.50 -3.63 5.96
N TYR A 120 -5.51 -3.72 5.14
CA TYR A 120 -6.90 -3.92 5.58
C TYR A 120 -7.15 -5.39 5.86
N ARG A 121 -7.98 -5.67 6.85
CA ARG A 121 -8.52 -7.01 7.09
C ARG A 121 -9.20 -7.55 5.81
N GLY A 122 -9.08 -8.84 5.53
CA GLY A 122 -9.55 -9.44 4.27
C GLY A 122 -11.04 -9.26 4.02
N ASP A 123 -11.86 -9.38 5.06
CA ASP A 123 -13.32 -9.14 5.03
C ASP A 123 -13.71 -7.65 4.91
N ALA A 124 -12.74 -6.74 5.01
CA ALA A 124 -12.96 -5.31 4.87
C ALA A 124 -12.65 -4.77 3.46
N MET A 125 -12.77 -5.60 2.42
CA MET A 125 -12.51 -5.24 1.02
C MET A 125 -13.27 -3.98 0.59
N VAL A 126 -14.57 -3.91 0.85
CA VAL A 126 -15.40 -2.73 0.52
C VAL A 126 -14.87 -1.46 1.16
N GLN A 127 -14.46 -1.52 2.44
CA GLN A 127 -13.90 -0.36 3.12
C GLN A 127 -12.52 0.03 2.54
N CYS A 128 -11.69 -0.95 2.19
CA CYS A 128 -10.40 -0.72 1.53
C CYS A 128 -10.57 0.01 0.20
N LEU A 129 -11.53 -0.42 -0.64
CA LEU A 129 -11.84 0.20 -1.92
C LEU A 129 -12.41 1.61 -1.76
N ARG A 130 -13.31 1.83 -0.78
CA ARG A 130 -13.84 3.17 -0.47
C ARG A 130 -12.74 4.13 -0.02
N ASP A 131 -11.83 3.68 0.83
CA ASP A 131 -10.72 4.50 1.30
C ASP A 131 -9.70 4.78 0.18
N PHE A 132 -9.48 3.82 -0.72
CA PHE A 132 -8.68 4.01 -1.94
C PHE A 132 -9.29 5.11 -2.83
N GLU A 133 -10.59 5.03 -3.14
CA GLU A 133 -11.27 6.06 -3.94
C GLU A 133 -11.32 7.41 -3.25
N ALA A 134 -11.54 7.44 -1.94
CA ALA A 134 -11.51 8.67 -1.15
C ALA A 134 -10.11 9.32 -1.13
N ALA A 135 -9.04 8.52 -1.11
CA ALA A 135 -7.67 9.01 -1.19
C ALA A 135 -7.36 9.61 -2.58
N LEU A 136 -7.90 9.03 -3.65
CA LEU A 136 -7.83 9.57 -5.01
C LEU A 136 -8.56 10.92 -5.11
N ALA A 137 -9.80 10.96 -4.65
CA ALA A 137 -10.65 12.16 -4.70
C ALA A 137 -10.12 13.31 -3.82
N GLY A 138 -9.44 12.96 -2.72
CA GLY A 138 -8.97 13.95 -1.72
C GLY A 138 -7.71 14.72 -2.12
N GLY A 139 -6.98 14.33 -3.15
CA GLY A 139 -5.81 15.03 -3.69
C GLY A 139 -4.63 15.21 -2.72
N MET A 140 -4.61 14.47 -1.60
CA MET A 140 -3.52 14.56 -0.61
C MET A 140 -2.26 13.80 -1.02
N TYR A 141 -2.37 12.87 -1.94
CA TYR A 141 -1.28 12.05 -2.44
C TYR A 141 -0.98 12.39 -3.90
N ASP A 142 0.29 12.31 -4.27
CA ASP A 142 0.71 12.44 -5.67
C ASP A 142 0.36 11.19 -6.48
N LEU A 143 0.35 10.03 -5.80
CA LEU A 143 -0.05 8.76 -6.39
C LEU A 143 -0.74 7.89 -5.33
N VAL A 144 -1.82 7.22 -5.75
CA VAL A 144 -2.51 6.21 -4.94
C VAL A 144 -2.47 4.87 -5.66
N ALA A 145 -2.09 3.81 -4.95
CA ALA A 145 -2.06 2.45 -5.50
C ALA A 145 -2.99 1.50 -4.73
N PHE A 146 -3.55 0.53 -5.44
CA PHE A 146 -4.22 -0.63 -4.87
C PHE A 146 -3.49 -1.91 -5.30
N ILE A 147 -3.29 -2.84 -4.36
CA ILE A 147 -2.65 -4.14 -4.61
C ILE A 147 -3.46 -5.23 -3.94
N GLY A 148 -3.79 -6.31 -4.67
CA GLY A 148 -4.46 -7.45 -4.07
C GLY A 148 -5.44 -8.15 -5.02
N HIS A 149 -6.47 -8.73 -4.44
CA HIS A 149 -7.61 -9.26 -5.17
C HIS A 149 -8.47 -8.10 -5.72
N ASN A 150 -9.08 -8.29 -6.89
CA ASN A 150 -10.00 -7.30 -7.45
C ASN A 150 -11.39 -7.42 -6.80
N GLY A 151 -11.57 -6.70 -5.69
CA GLY A 151 -12.84 -6.74 -4.95
C GLY A 151 -14.04 -6.17 -5.71
N LEU A 152 -13.84 -5.39 -6.78
CA LEU A 152 -14.96 -4.93 -7.63
C LEU A 152 -15.56 -6.05 -8.47
N MET A 153 -14.89 -7.22 -8.59
CA MET A 153 -15.48 -8.41 -9.23
C MET A 153 -16.48 -9.13 -8.31
N ASP A 154 -16.33 -8.93 -6.98
CA ASP A 154 -17.15 -9.63 -5.98
C ASP A 154 -18.21 -8.70 -5.35
N GLU A 155 -17.93 -7.39 -5.30
CA GLU A 155 -18.66 -6.41 -4.52
C GLU A 155 -19.32 -5.34 -5.40
N ASP A 156 -20.58 -5.08 -5.19
CA ASP A 156 -21.27 -3.94 -5.80
C ASP A 156 -20.95 -2.66 -4.98
N LEU A 157 -19.94 -1.93 -5.43
CA LEU A 157 -19.53 -0.68 -4.81
C LEU A 157 -20.04 0.52 -5.63
N PRO A 158 -20.99 1.31 -5.10
CA PRO A 158 -21.44 2.53 -5.78
C PRO A 158 -20.27 3.48 -6.08
N GLU A 159 -20.25 4.05 -7.29
CA GLU A 159 -19.25 5.05 -7.66
C GLU A 159 -19.42 6.34 -6.85
N LEU A 160 -18.28 6.97 -6.54
CA LEU A 160 -18.28 8.31 -6.00
C LEU A 160 -18.71 9.34 -7.06
N PRO A 161 -19.32 10.46 -6.66
CA PRO A 161 -19.65 11.53 -7.61
C PRO A 161 -18.37 12.08 -8.27
N PRO A 162 -18.47 12.58 -9.51
CA PRO A 162 -17.34 13.19 -10.21
C PRO A 162 -16.68 14.29 -9.40
N CYS A 163 -15.35 14.34 -9.43
CA CYS A 163 -14.56 15.37 -8.77
C CYS A 163 -13.27 15.66 -9.56
N ASN A 164 -12.39 16.50 -9.04
CA ASN A 164 -11.09 16.84 -9.63
C ASN A 164 -9.97 16.48 -8.67
N GLY A 165 -9.78 15.18 -8.43
CA GLY A 165 -8.76 14.66 -7.50
C GLY A 165 -7.32 14.95 -7.94
N GLY A 166 -7.04 14.91 -9.24
CA GLY A 166 -5.73 15.23 -9.81
C GLY A 166 -4.61 14.25 -9.47
N THR A 167 -4.93 13.13 -8.85
CA THR A 167 -3.99 12.12 -8.33
C THR A 167 -3.70 11.05 -9.39
N ASP A 168 -2.45 10.57 -9.45
CA ASP A 168 -2.09 9.41 -10.27
C ASP A 168 -2.51 8.10 -9.60
N ALA A 169 -2.92 7.11 -10.38
CA ALA A 169 -3.39 5.82 -9.88
C ALA A 169 -2.63 4.64 -10.50
N ILE A 170 -2.25 3.66 -9.66
CA ILE A 170 -1.75 2.35 -10.08
C ILE A 170 -2.61 1.28 -9.42
N VAL A 171 -3.16 0.35 -10.21
CA VAL A 171 -3.98 -0.75 -9.67
C VAL A 171 -3.45 -2.10 -10.14
N LEU A 172 -2.88 -2.86 -9.20
CA LEU A 172 -2.26 -4.15 -9.41
C LEU A 172 -3.16 -5.27 -8.84
N CYS A 173 -4.23 -5.55 -9.54
CA CYS A 173 -5.14 -6.67 -9.29
C CYS A 173 -5.61 -7.25 -10.64
N CYS A 174 -6.35 -8.35 -10.65
CA CYS A 174 -6.86 -8.97 -11.86
C CYS A 174 -7.78 -8.02 -12.64
N MET A 175 -7.59 -7.89 -13.97
CA MET A 175 -8.49 -7.14 -14.86
C MET A 175 -8.77 -5.70 -14.42
N SER A 176 -7.81 -5.02 -13.80
CA SER A 176 -8.07 -3.72 -13.18
C SER A 176 -8.42 -2.61 -14.16
N ASP A 177 -8.01 -2.69 -15.41
CA ASP A 177 -8.37 -1.69 -16.42
C ASP A 177 -9.88 -1.66 -16.67
N GLU A 178 -10.49 -2.82 -16.77
CA GLU A 178 -11.92 -2.98 -16.99
C GLU A 178 -12.75 -2.40 -15.82
N TRP A 179 -12.30 -2.62 -14.58
CA TRP A 179 -13.10 -2.30 -13.40
C TRP A 179 -12.80 -0.93 -12.78
N PHE A 180 -11.56 -0.47 -12.88
CA PHE A 180 -11.12 0.74 -12.16
C PHE A 180 -10.90 1.95 -13.05
N SER A 181 -10.56 1.79 -14.33
CA SER A 181 -10.10 2.92 -15.15
C SER A 181 -11.16 4.00 -15.33
N SER A 182 -12.43 3.63 -15.57
CA SER A 182 -13.55 4.58 -15.68
C SER A 182 -13.80 5.31 -14.36
N ARG A 183 -13.80 4.58 -13.23
CA ARG A 183 -14.02 5.11 -11.90
C ARG A 183 -12.94 6.12 -11.51
N ILE A 184 -11.67 5.81 -11.79
CA ILE A 184 -10.54 6.70 -11.54
C ILE A 184 -10.64 7.98 -12.37
N ARG A 185 -11.00 7.88 -13.67
CA ARG A 185 -11.21 9.07 -14.51
C ARG A 185 -12.41 9.90 -14.06
N ASN A 186 -13.48 9.28 -13.60
CA ASN A 186 -14.63 9.97 -13.02
C ASN A 186 -14.25 10.83 -11.81
N LEU A 187 -13.23 10.41 -11.05
CA LEU A 187 -12.66 11.19 -9.94
C LEU A 187 -11.67 12.28 -10.39
N GLY A 188 -11.54 12.55 -11.70
CA GLY A 188 -10.56 13.49 -12.23
C GLY A 188 -9.12 13.06 -12.00
N CYS A 189 -8.88 11.77 -11.79
CA CYS A 189 -7.59 11.15 -11.55
C CYS A 189 -7.06 10.43 -12.78
N ARG A 190 -5.75 10.19 -12.83
CA ARG A 190 -5.10 9.58 -14.01
C ARG A 190 -4.71 8.13 -13.74
N PRO A 191 -5.31 7.14 -14.45
CA PRO A 191 -4.82 5.76 -14.39
C PRO A 191 -3.47 5.67 -15.11
N VAL A 192 -2.41 5.39 -14.35
CA VAL A 192 -1.02 5.36 -14.84
C VAL A 192 -0.61 3.95 -15.27
N LEU A 193 -1.02 2.95 -14.49
CA LEU A 193 -0.77 1.54 -14.78
C LEU A 193 -1.90 0.69 -14.28
N MET A 194 -2.48 -0.11 -15.17
CA MET A 194 -3.55 -1.05 -14.92
C MET A 194 -3.18 -2.44 -15.46
N THR A 195 -4.03 -3.42 -15.23
CA THR A 195 -3.87 -4.79 -15.74
C THR A 195 -5.08 -5.18 -16.60
N GLN A 196 -4.83 -5.94 -17.66
CA GLN A 196 -5.89 -6.46 -18.56
C GLN A 196 -5.97 -7.99 -18.54
N GLN A 197 -5.32 -8.63 -17.57
CA GLN A 197 -5.33 -10.07 -17.36
C GLN A 197 -5.34 -10.40 -15.87
N PHE A 198 -5.55 -11.67 -15.53
CA PHE A 198 -5.28 -12.18 -14.19
C PHE A 198 -3.80 -12.02 -13.88
N MET A 199 -3.50 -11.58 -12.66
CA MET A 199 -2.13 -11.37 -12.23
C MET A 199 -1.92 -11.74 -10.75
N TYR A 200 -0.66 -12.05 -10.43
CA TYR A 200 -0.18 -12.16 -9.07
C TYR A 200 0.35 -10.78 -8.60
N PRO A 201 -0.14 -10.22 -7.49
CA PRO A 201 0.17 -8.85 -7.08
C PRO A 201 1.50 -8.74 -6.32
N ALA A 202 2.64 -8.94 -7.00
CA ALA A 202 3.97 -8.84 -6.43
C ALA A 202 4.36 -7.39 -6.13
N GLY A 203 4.83 -7.12 -4.92
CA GLY A 203 5.24 -5.77 -4.46
C GLY A 203 6.38 -5.16 -5.28
N LYS A 204 7.23 -5.99 -5.89
CA LYS A 204 8.32 -5.52 -6.75
C LYS A 204 7.82 -4.83 -8.01
N VAL A 205 6.66 -5.22 -8.54
CA VAL A 205 6.05 -4.54 -9.68
C VAL A 205 5.77 -3.08 -9.33
N LEU A 206 5.21 -2.81 -8.14
CA LEU A 206 4.96 -1.43 -7.71
C LEU A 206 6.26 -0.66 -7.52
N THR A 207 7.25 -1.19 -6.79
CA THR A 207 8.48 -0.45 -6.48
C THR A 207 9.30 -0.08 -7.71
N GLU A 208 9.40 -0.98 -8.70
CA GLU A 208 10.08 -0.71 -9.97
C GLU A 208 9.29 0.31 -10.83
N THR A 209 7.97 0.20 -10.83
CA THR A 209 7.09 1.16 -11.51
C THR A 209 7.21 2.56 -10.92
N LEU A 210 7.18 2.68 -9.58
CA LEU A 210 7.37 3.95 -8.88
C LEU A 210 8.72 4.58 -9.17
N SER A 211 9.78 3.78 -9.31
CA SER A 211 11.13 4.28 -9.64
C SER A 211 11.19 4.94 -11.01
N VAL A 212 10.38 4.49 -11.98
CA VAL A 212 10.24 5.13 -13.30
C VAL A 212 9.28 6.32 -13.23
N TRP A 213 8.13 6.16 -12.57
CA TRP A 213 7.14 7.22 -12.42
C TRP A 213 7.71 8.48 -11.75
N LEU A 214 8.52 8.33 -10.70
CA LEU A 214 9.18 9.45 -10.03
C LEU A 214 10.08 10.29 -10.96
N LYS A 215 10.65 9.67 -11.98
CA LYS A 215 11.54 10.34 -12.95
C LYS A 215 10.78 10.87 -14.16
N THR A 216 9.82 10.12 -14.64
CA THR A 216 9.10 10.37 -15.89
C THR A 216 7.61 10.01 -15.76
N PRO A 217 6.80 10.77 -14.96
CA PRO A 217 5.44 10.41 -14.61
C PRO A 217 4.48 10.31 -15.81
N HIS A 218 4.82 10.96 -16.92
CA HIS A 218 4.02 10.94 -18.16
C HIS A 218 4.53 9.97 -19.23
N ASN A 219 5.60 9.19 -18.95
CA ASN A 219 6.11 8.20 -19.87
C ASN A 219 5.44 6.82 -19.65
N SER A 220 4.19 6.68 -20.12
CA SER A 220 3.39 5.47 -20.01
C SER A 220 4.13 4.22 -20.52
N LYS A 221 4.85 4.34 -21.63
CA LYS A 221 5.62 3.23 -22.20
C LYS A 221 6.74 2.75 -21.28
N ALA A 222 7.48 3.67 -20.66
CA ALA A 222 8.56 3.33 -19.74
C ALA A 222 7.99 2.72 -18.44
N ILE A 223 6.89 3.26 -17.90
CA ILE A 223 6.19 2.77 -16.73
C ILE A 223 5.72 1.32 -16.94
N ARG A 224 5.00 1.07 -18.05
CA ARG A 224 4.54 -0.27 -18.44
C ARG A 224 5.70 -1.25 -18.63
N ALA A 225 6.80 -0.81 -19.26
CA ALA A 225 7.98 -1.65 -19.47
C ALA A 225 8.65 -2.04 -18.13
N ALA A 226 8.72 -1.13 -17.15
CA ALA A 226 9.25 -1.43 -15.84
C ALA A 226 8.39 -2.47 -15.10
N ALA A 227 7.06 -2.30 -15.13
CA ALA A 227 6.13 -3.27 -14.57
C ALA A 227 6.28 -4.65 -15.19
N ALA A 228 6.29 -4.72 -16.53
CA ALA A 228 6.44 -5.99 -17.27
C ALA A 228 7.76 -6.68 -16.96
N LYS A 229 8.88 -5.95 -16.88
CA LYS A 229 10.19 -6.51 -16.52
C LYS A 229 10.20 -7.07 -15.10
N ALA A 230 9.64 -6.34 -14.14
CA ALA A 230 9.56 -6.78 -12.75
C ALA A 230 8.67 -8.02 -12.61
N TYR A 231 7.53 -8.04 -13.27
CA TYR A 231 6.59 -9.16 -13.26
C TYR A 231 7.16 -10.41 -13.94
N ALA A 232 7.81 -10.25 -15.10
CA ALA A 232 8.49 -11.33 -15.80
C ALA A 232 9.52 -12.04 -14.90
N ALA A 233 10.33 -11.26 -14.19
CA ALA A 233 11.33 -11.80 -13.25
C ALA A 233 10.69 -12.51 -12.05
N ASN A 234 9.55 -12.01 -11.53
CA ASN A 234 8.83 -12.61 -10.43
C ASN A 234 8.15 -13.93 -10.83
N GLN A 235 7.51 -13.96 -12.01
CA GLN A 235 6.71 -15.09 -12.47
C GLN A 235 7.50 -16.11 -13.32
N GLY A 236 8.77 -15.87 -13.64
CA GLY A 236 9.57 -16.74 -14.49
C GLY A 236 9.07 -16.84 -15.93
N ILE A 237 8.45 -15.78 -16.47
CA ILE A 237 7.90 -15.70 -17.83
C ILE A 237 8.71 -14.73 -18.70
N SER A 238 8.48 -14.75 -20.03
CA SER A 238 9.11 -13.77 -20.90
C SER A 238 8.60 -12.34 -20.66
N VAL A 239 9.45 -11.33 -20.87
CA VAL A 239 9.05 -9.91 -20.77
C VAL A 239 7.94 -9.60 -21.76
N LYS A 240 7.92 -10.23 -22.95
CA LYS A 240 6.86 -10.07 -23.95
C LYS A 240 5.51 -10.57 -23.42
N ALA A 241 5.47 -11.72 -22.77
CA ALA A 241 4.26 -12.25 -22.12
C ALA A 241 3.80 -11.32 -20.98
N ALA A 242 4.73 -10.93 -20.09
CA ALA A 242 4.44 -10.00 -19.00
C ALA A 242 3.93 -8.65 -19.49
N PHE A 243 4.42 -8.16 -20.64
CA PHE A 243 3.93 -6.91 -21.23
C PHE A 243 2.45 -6.97 -21.61
N GLY A 244 1.95 -8.16 -21.96
CA GLY A 244 0.53 -8.40 -22.24
C GLY A 244 -0.37 -8.35 -21.00
N VAL A 245 0.18 -8.42 -19.79
CA VAL A 245 -0.58 -8.32 -18.53
C VAL A 245 -0.94 -6.87 -18.22
N PHE A 246 -0.07 -5.94 -18.55
CA PHE A 246 -0.22 -4.53 -18.17
C PHE A 246 -0.74 -3.67 -19.31
N VAL A 247 -1.48 -2.65 -18.94
CA VAL A 247 -1.87 -1.54 -19.79
C VAL A 247 -1.53 -0.24 -19.07
N ALA A 248 -0.96 0.73 -19.81
CA ALA A 248 -0.91 2.11 -19.35
C ALA A 248 -1.97 2.85 -20.18
N PRO A 249 -3.14 3.12 -19.59
CA PRO A 249 -4.24 3.72 -20.31
C PRO A 249 -3.80 5.05 -20.91
N THR A 250 -4.00 5.22 -22.20
CA THR A 250 -3.71 6.49 -22.88
C THR A 250 -4.68 7.57 -22.40
N GLU A 251 -4.18 8.78 -22.31
CA GLU A 251 -4.91 10.02 -22.04
C GLU A 251 -6.04 10.25 -23.05
#